data_154c1a292cfef97f136683a6cd5a6651
#
_entry.id   154c1a292cfef97f136683a6cd5a6651
#
_cell.length_a   1.000
_cell.length_b   1.000
_cell.length_c   1.000
_cell.angle_alpha   90.00
_cell.angle_beta   90.00
_cell.angle_gamma   90.00
#
_symmetry.space_group_name_H-M   'P 1'
#
loop_
_entity.id
_entity.type
_entity.pdbx_description
1 polymer ?
#
loop_
_entity_poly.entity_id
_entity_poly.type
_entity_poly.pdbx_seq_one_letter_code
_entity_poly.pdbx_strand_id
1 'polypeptide(L)'
;MYVTVEIIREVEQRYGTPVEIVREYEMTPEQLDIVRLGQKHGRCHDVTLVIVDEERNIVVISKPSYPLGAYRTPSGGVEVGESFDDGAIREAKEETGLDIVLEKYLIRANVRFRCGSEVIDWTTHVLQARPTGGTLQPLDTKEIVEARKATVAEITGPIREALIASGLPGLTYRAELDGLAVELILSEPGGVSSRTMMMSGG
;
A
#
# COMPACT_ATOMS: atom_id res chain seq x y z
N MET A 1 -18.27 -11.67 -4.41
CA MET A 1 -17.00 -11.52 -3.69
C MET A 1 -15.90 -11.76 -4.72
N TYR A 2 -15.00 -10.80 -4.90
CA TYR A 2 -13.96 -10.89 -5.92
C TYR A 2 -12.74 -11.68 -5.47
N VAL A 3 -12.40 -11.56 -4.20
CA VAL A 3 -11.29 -12.28 -3.58
C VAL A 3 -11.87 -13.31 -2.63
N THR A 4 -11.74 -14.58 -2.98
CA THR A 4 -12.19 -15.71 -2.17
C THR A 4 -11.08 -16.20 -1.26
N VAL A 5 -11.43 -17.06 -0.30
CA VAL A 5 -10.44 -17.72 0.57
C VAL A 5 -9.44 -18.54 -0.24
N GLU A 6 -9.89 -19.16 -1.33
CA GLU A 6 -9.05 -19.94 -2.25
C GLU A 6 -8.02 -19.06 -2.93
N ILE A 7 -8.44 -17.91 -3.47
CA ILE A 7 -7.53 -16.92 -4.08
C ILE A 7 -6.48 -16.47 -3.07
N ILE A 8 -6.91 -16.16 -1.83
CA ILE A 8 -5.95 -15.74 -0.79
C ILE A 8 -4.95 -16.85 -0.44
N ARG A 9 -5.38 -18.11 -0.38
CA ARG A 9 -4.44 -19.23 -0.18
C ARG A 9 -3.42 -19.35 -1.32
N GLU A 10 -3.83 -19.12 -2.56
CA GLU A 10 -2.92 -19.12 -3.71
C GLU A 10 -1.92 -17.95 -3.63
N VAL A 11 -2.38 -16.77 -3.20
CA VAL A 11 -1.50 -15.60 -2.98
C VAL A 11 -0.49 -15.89 -1.87
N GLU A 12 -0.92 -16.50 -0.75
CA GLU A 12 -0.03 -16.92 0.34
C GLU A 12 0.99 -17.98 -0.11
N GLN A 13 0.58 -18.93 -0.94
CA GLN A 13 1.49 -19.95 -1.47
C GLN A 13 2.58 -19.35 -2.36
N ARG A 14 2.26 -18.28 -3.11
CA ARG A 14 3.21 -17.61 -4.03
C ARG A 14 4.09 -16.59 -3.33
N TYR A 15 3.53 -15.82 -2.42
CA TYR A 15 4.19 -14.63 -1.85
C TYR A 15 4.44 -14.71 -0.34
N GLY A 16 4.13 -15.85 0.28
CA GLY A 16 4.31 -16.08 1.72
C GLY A 16 3.11 -15.67 2.56
N THR A 17 3.12 -16.11 3.81
CA THR A 17 2.06 -15.82 4.78
C THR A 17 2.24 -14.41 5.35
N PRO A 18 1.23 -13.55 5.26
CA PRO A 18 1.31 -12.17 5.75
C PRO A 18 1.22 -12.09 7.28
N VAL A 19 1.64 -10.96 7.83
CA VAL A 19 1.26 -10.56 9.18
C VAL A 19 -0.21 -10.15 9.16
N GLU A 20 -1.01 -10.72 10.06
CA GLU A 20 -2.42 -10.34 10.20
C GLU A 20 -2.58 -9.24 11.25
N ILE A 21 -3.32 -8.20 10.89
CA ILE A 21 -3.69 -7.14 11.82
C ILE A 21 -5.20 -6.89 11.78
N VAL A 22 -5.74 -6.47 12.91
CA VAL A 22 -7.14 -6.04 13.04
C VAL A 22 -7.13 -4.60 13.52
N ARG A 23 -7.90 -3.74 12.86
CA ARG A 23 -8.03 -2.32 13.21
C ARG A 23 -9.48 -1.88 13.13
N GLU A 24 -9.82 -0.87 13.91
CA GLU A 24 -11.12 -0.19 13.85
C GLU A 24 -10.89 1.32 13.84
N TYR A 25 -11.59 2.01 12.95
CA TYR A 25 -11.51 3.47 12.81
C TYR A 25 -12.90 4.07 12.88
N GLU A 26 -13.06 5.07 13.74
CA GLU A 26 -14.25 5.90 13.74
C GLU A 26 -14.14 6.90 12.59
N MET A 27 -15.16 6.92 11.72
CA MET A 27 -15.19 7.71 10.49
C MET A 27 -16.23 8.82 10.60
N THR A 28 -16.04 9.90 9.87
CA THR A 28 -17.16 10.83 9.61
C THR A 28 -18.09 10.22 8.55
N PRO A 29 -19.36 10.70 8.43
CA PRO A 29 -20.26 10.24 7.39
C PRO A 29 -19.66 10.36 5.99
N GLU A 30 -19.03 11.49 5.67
CA GLU A 30 -18.40 11.76 4.37
C GLU A 30 -17.28 10.78 4.07
N GLN A 31 -16.49 10.39 5.08
CA GLN A 31 -15.42 9.43 4.92
C GLN A 31 -15.94 8.01 4.77
N LEU A 32 -16.98 7.63 5.50
CA LEU A 32 -17.61 6.33 5.32
C LEU A 32 -18.25 6.21 3.93
N ASP A 33 -18.78 7.30 3.37
CA ASP A 33 -19.27 7.35 1.99
C ASP A 33 -18.15 7.11 0.95
N ILE A 34 -16.93 7.62 1.18
CA ILE A 34 -15.76 7.32 0.34
C ILE A 34 -15.46 5.81 0.34
N VAL A 35 -15.47 5.17 1.52
CA VAL A 35 -15.29 3.72 1.61
C VAL A 35 -16.41 2.98 0.89
N ARG A 36 -17.67 3.43 1.07
CA ARG A 36 -18.85 2.86 0.39
C ARG A 36 -18.75 2.98 -1.13
N LEU A 37 -18.24 4.09 -1.65
CA LEU A 37 -17.97 4.24 -3.10
C LEU A 37 -16.93 3.26 -3.60
N GLY A 38 -15.99 2.85 -2.74
CA GLY A 38 -15.03 1.79 -3.03
C GLY A 38 -15.65 0.39 -3.12
N GLN A 39 -16.84 0.18 -2.54
CA GLN A 39 -17.56 -1.09 -2.55
C GLN A 39 -18.27 -1.40 -3.89
N LYS A 40 -17.77 -0.85 -5.01
CA LYS A 40 -18.32 -1.13 -6.35
C LYS A 40 -18.55 -2.63 -6.53
N HIS A 41 -19.77 -3.01 -6.92
CA HIS A 41 -20.17 -4.40 -7.13
C HIS A 41 -19.97 -5.33 -5.91
N GLY A 42 -20.04 -4.81 -4.69
CA GLY A 42 -19.89 -5.60 -3.45
C GLY A 42 -18.44 -5.91 -3.07
N ARG A 43 -17.46 -5.17 -3.60
CA ARG A 43 -16.06 -5.27 -3.19
C ARG A 43 -15.91 -4.82 -1.74
N CYS A 44 -15.14 -5.57 -0.97
CA CYS A 44 -14.79 -5.26 0.42
C CYS A 44 -13.29 -5.41 0.70
N HIS A 45 -12.47 -5.22 -0.34
CA HIS A 45 -11.00 -5.36 -0.25
C HIS A 45 -10.30 -4.45 -1.23
N ASP A 46 -9.03 -4.16 -0.95
CA ASP A 46 -8.06 -3.55 -1.87
C ASP A 46 -6.68 -4.18 -1.73
N VAL A 47 -5.84 -3.88 -2.71
CA VAL A 47 -4.42 -4.22 -2.69
C VAL A 47 -3.63 -2.93 -2.52
N THR A 48 -2.69 -2.91 -1.59
CA THR A 48 -1.72 -1.83 -1.39
C THR A 48 -0.34 -2.34 -1.79
N LEU A 49 0.41 -1.53 -2.54
CA LEU A 49 1.66 -1.94 -3.17
C LEU A 49 2.83 -1.13 -2.62
N VAL A 50 3.72 -1.78 -1.89
CA VAL A 50 4.99 -1.20 -1.45
C VAL A 50 6.02 -1.49 -2.52
N ILE A 51 6.12 -0.60 -3.51
CA ILE A 51 7.04 -0.74 -4.65
C ILE A 51 8.39 -0.19 -4.23
N VAL A 52 9.37 -1.09 -4.07
CA VAL A 52 10.72 -0.77 -3.58
C VAL A 52 11.71 -0.87 -4.73
N ASP A 53 12.48 0.18 -4.96
CA ASP A 53 13.52 0.18 -5.98
C ASP A 53 14.88 -0.35 -5.46
N GLU A 54 15.86 -0.44 -6.35
CA GLU A 54 17.21 -0.93 -6.02
C GLU A 54 17.95 -0.04 -5.01
N GLU A 55 17.59 1.24 -4.94
CA GLU A 55 18.13 2.21 -3.99
C GLU A 55 17.38 2.20 -2.65
N ARG A 56 16.39 1.30 -2.50
CA ARG A 56 15.50 1.16 -1.34
C ARG A 56 14.57 2.37 -1.13
N ASN A 57 14.32 3.15 -2.16
CA ASN A 57 13.24 4.12 -2.15
C ASN A 57 11.91 3.41 -2.41
N ILE A 58 10.85 3.96 -1.86
CA ILE A 58 9.49 3.45 -2.00
C ILE A 58 8.68 4.42 -2.85
N VAL A 59 7.92 3.89 -3.81
CA VAL A 59 7.04 4.71 -4.63
C VAL A 59 5.82 5.11 -3.83
N VAL A 60 5.53 6.41 -3.83
CA VAL A 60 4.36 7.00 -3.18
C VAL A 60 3.59 7.88 -4.14
N ILE A 61 2.29 8.01 -3.90
CA ILE A 61 1.36 8.79 -4.72
C ILE A 61 0.63 9.82 -3.87
N SER A 62 0.17 10.90 -4.51
CA SER A 62 -0.73 11.89 -3.93
C SER A 62 -1.98 12.05 -4.78
N LYS A 63 -3.13 12.27 -4.14
CA LYS A 63 -4.43 12.51 -4.80
C LYS A 63 -4.85 13.97 -4.70
N PRO A 64 -5.74 14.47 -5.60
CA PRO A 64 -6.18 15.87 -5.58
C PRO A 64 -6.80 16.32 -4.25
N SER A 65 -7.40 15.38 -3.52
CA SER A 65 -8.04 15.64 -2.22
C SER A 65 -7.09 15.60 -1.03
N TYR A 66 -5.81 15.26 -1.23
CA TYR A 66 -4.86 15.14 -0.13
C TYR A 66 -4.26 16.49 0.25
N PRO A 67 -4.02 16.74 1.54
CA PRO A 67 -3.29 17.93 1.96
C PRO A 67 -1.85 17.90 1.43
N LEU A 68 -1.25 19.07 1.35
CA LEU A 68 0.13 19.22 0.88
C LEU A 68 1.09 18.36 1.73
N GLY A 69 1.95 17.61 1.05
CA GLY A 69 2.91 16.71 1.68
C GLY A 69 2.34 15.34 2.06
N ALA A 70 1.03 15.12 1.93
CA ALA A 70 0.43 13.83 2.17
C ALA A 70 0.58 12.92 0.94
N TYR A 71 1.32 11.86 1.12
CA TYR A 71 1.54 10.79 0.15
C TYR A 71 1.25 9.44 0.81
N ARG A 72 0.95 8.43 0.01
CA ARG A 72 0.80 7.05 0.46
C ARG A 72 1.31 6.08 -0.60
N THR A 73 1.52 4.84 -0.24
CA THR A 73 1.78 3.79 -1.22
C THR A 73 0.59 3.59 -2.17
N PRO A 74 0.81 3.23 -3.45
CA PRO A 74 -0.24 2.96 -4.43
C PRO A 74 -1.21 1.89 -3.94
N SER A 75 -2.50 2.04 -4.26
CA SER A 75 -3.48 1.00 -3.92
C SER A 75 -4.73 1.09 -4.78
N GLY A 76 -5.30 -0.06 -5.08
CA GLY A 76 -6.55 -0.14 -5.79
C GLY A 76 -7.26 -1.47 -5.63
N GLY A 77 -8.25 -1.73 -6.43
CA GLY A 77 -9.08 -2.92 -6.29
C GLY A 77 -8.90 -3.91 -7.42
N VAL A 78 -8.98 -5.20 -7.09
CA VAL A 78 -9.12 -6.25 -8.10
C VAL A 78 -10.51 -6.19 -8.70
N GLU A 79 -10.65 -6.24 -10.02
CA GLU A 79 -11.93 -6.17 -10.71
C GLU A 79 -12.56 -7.56 -10.92
N VAL A 80 -13.84 -7.57 -11.34
CA VAL A 80 -14.55 -8.81 -11.63
C VAL A 80 -13.93 -9.55 -12.81
N GLY A 81 -13.53 -10.80 -12.58
CA GLY A 81 -12.93 -11.63 -13.63
C GLY A 81 -11.43 -11.44 -13.81
N GLU A 82 -10.83 -10.55 -13.05
CA GLU A 82 -9.39 -10.31 -13.01
C GLU A 82 -8.73 -11.23 -11.96
N SER A 83 -7.52 -11.71 -12.25
CA SER A 83 -6.75 -12.39 -11.22
C SER A 83 -6.25 -11.38 -10.18
N PHE A 84 -5.93 -11.86 -8.97
CA PHE A 84 -5.40 -11.00 -7.91
C PHE A 84 -4.13 -10.26 -8.36
N ASP A 85 -3.23 -10.97 -9.02
CA ASP A 85 -1.96 -10.42 -9.51
C ASP A 85 -2.17 -9.41 -10.62
N ASP A 86 -3.05 -9.73 -11.60
CA ASP A 86 -3.32 -8.81 -12.72
C ASP A 86 -3.92 -7.49 -12.20
N GLY A 87 -4.83 -7.56 -11.22
CA GLY A 87 -5.39 -6.38 -10.58
C GLY A 87 -4.34 -5.53 -9.87
N ALA A 88 -3.47 -6.16 -9.10
CA ALA A 88 -2.38 -5.47 -8.42
C ALA A 88 -1.41 -4.79 -9.41
N ILE A 89 -1.03 -5.49 -10.49
CA ILE A 89 -0.12 -4.98 -11.53
C ILE A 89 -0.79 -3.85 -12.32
N ARG A 90 -2.06 -3.97 -12.66
CA ARG A 90 -2.83 -2.93 -13.35
C ARG A 90 -2.90 -1.65 -12.52
N GLU A 91 -3.25 -1.74 -11.22
CA GLU A 91 -3.31 -0.58 -10.33
C GLU A 91 -1.95 0.12 -10.19
N ALA A 92 -0.85 -0.65 -10.05
CA ALA A 92 0.49 -0.08 -10.07
C ALA A 92 0.76 0.71 -11.35
N LYS A 93 0.38 0.14 -12.50
CA LYS A 93 0.57 0.78 -13.80
C LYS A 93 -0.25 2.06 -13.94
N GLU A 94 -1.50 2.05 -13.53
CA GLU A 94 -2.41 3.20 -13.60
C GLU A 94 -1.97 4.32 -12.66
N GLU A 95 -1.67 4.01 -11.40
CA GLU A 95 -1.32 5.02 -10.39
C GLU A 95 0.14 5.51 -10.49
N THR A 96 1.06 4.71 -11.05
CA THR A 96 2.50 5.06 -11.06
C THR A 96 3.16 5.08 -12.43
N GLY A 97 2.59 4.41 -13.44
CA GLY A 97 3.22 4.22 -14.76
C GLY A 97 4.29 3.12 -14.79
N LEU A 98 4.58 2.47 -13.67
CA LEU A 98 5.61 1.45 -13.58
C LEU A 98 5.07 0.07 -13.96
N ASP A 99 5.93 -0.76 -14.56
CA ASP A 99 5.77 -2.20 -14.65
C ASP A 99 6.41 -2.82 -13.41
N ILE A 100 5.71 -3.75 -12.74
CA ILE A 100 6.17 -4.32 -11.48
C ILE A 100 6.11 -5.85 -11.50
N VAL A 101 6.83 -6.45 -10.56
CA VAL A 101 6.65 -7.85 -10.16
C VAL A 101 6.37 -7.89 -8.66
N LEU A 102 5.35 -8.67 -8.27
CA LEU A 102 5.03 -8.91 -6.88
C LEU A 102 6.06 -9.86 -6.27
N GLU A 103 6.49 -9.60 -5.05
CA GLU A 103 7.57 -10.37 -4.40
C GLU A 103 7.13 -11.02 -3.09
N LYS A 104 6.39 -10.28 -2.26
CA LYS A 104 6.04 -10.76 -0.91
C LYS A 104 4.69 -10.23 -0.45
N TYR A 105 3.94 -11.07 0.24
CA TYR A 105 2.71 -10.68 0.93
C TYR A 105 3.07 -10.26 2.37
N LEU A 106 3.03 -8.95 2.64
CA LEU A 106 3.51 -8.39 3.90
C LEU A 106 2.44 -8.39 4.99
N ILE A 107 1.24 -7.85 4.68
CA ILE A 107 0.20 -7.62 5.67
C ILE A 107 -1.17 -7.97 5.10
N ARG A 108 -2.00 -8.64 5.92
CA ARG A 108 -3.45 -8.70 5.76
C ARG A 108 -4.08 -7.86 6.86
N ALA A 109 -4.61 -6.71 6.51
CA ALA A 109 -5.29 -5.82 7.44
C ALA A 109 -6.80 -6.02 7.34
N ASN A 110 -7.41 -6.59 8.38
CA ASN A 110 -8.85 -6.65 8.55
C ASN A 110 -9.29 -5.39 9.30
N VAL A 111 -10.02 -4.54 8.62
CA VAL A 111 -10.34 -3.19 9.09
C VAL A 111 -11.84 -3.02 9.19
N ARG A 112 -12.28 -2.43 10.29
CA ARG A 112 -13.65 -2.02 10.50
C ARG A 112 -13.73 -0.50 10.49
N PHE A 113 -14.44 0.05 9.51
CA PHE A 113 -14.76 1.46 9.44
C PHE A 113 -16.17 1.68 10.01
N ARG A 114 -16.26 2.50 11.05
CA ARG A 114 -17.51 2.72 11.80
C ARG A 114 -17.92 4.20 11.74
N CYS A 115 -19.21 4.44 11.60
CA CYS A 115 -19.82 5.75 11.82
C CYS A 115 -21.16 5.58 12.54
N GLY A 116 -21.20 5.84 13.84
CA GLY A 116 -22.37 5.55 14.68
C GLY A 116 -22.71 4.06 14.68
N SER A 117 -23.91 3.70 14.18
CA SER A 117 -24.33 2.30 14.06
C SER A 117 -23.94 1.64 12.74
N GLU A 118 -23.44 2.40 11.77
CA GLU A 118 -23.02 1.87 10.49
C GLU A 118 -21.60 1.33 10.56
N VAL A 119 -21.37 0.19 9.90
CA VAL A 119 -20.07 -0.50 9.88
C VAL A 119 -19.80 -1.01 8.48
N ILE A 120 -18.59 -0.79 7.98
CA ILE A 120 -18.07 -1.42 6.78
C ILE A 120 -16.83 -2.21 7.16
N ASP A 121 -16.91 -3.55 7.01
CA ASP A 121 -15.74 -4.41 7.12
C ASP A 121 -14.98 -4.40 5.79
N TRP A 122 -13.64 -4.24 5.89
CA TRP A 122 -12.74 -4.11 4.74
C TRP A 122 -11.47 -4.90 4.96
N THR A 123 -10.91 -5.48 3.91
CA THR A 123 -9.61 -6.15 3.98
C THR A 123 -8.62 -5.49 3.02
N THR A 124 -7.50 -5.01 3.53
CA THR A 124 -6.39 -4.53 2.71
C THR A 124 -5.27 -5.57 2.67
N HIS A 125 -4.86 -5.92 1.46
CA HIS A 125 -3.74 -6.81 1.17
C HIS A 125 -2.52 -5.99 0.81
N VAL A 126 -1.49 -5.97 1.66
CA VAL A 126 -0.26 -5.20 1.41
C VAL A 126 0.81 -6.12 0.84
N LEU A 127 1.24 -5.86 -0.38
CA LEU A 127 2.30 -6.61 -1.05
C LEU A 127 3.52 -5.74 -1.32
N GLN A 128 4.69 -6.31 -1.11
CA GLN A 128 5.93 -5.76 -1.64
C GLN A 128 6.04 -6.11 -3.12
N ALA A 129 6.53 -5.14 -3.89
CA ALA A 129 6.83 -5.29 -5.29
C ALA A 129 8.13 -4.57 -5.64
N ARG A 130 8.73 -4.91 -6.78
CA ARG A 130 9.84 -4.15 -7.35
C ARG A 130 9.49 -3.69 -8.77
N PRO A 131 10.01 -2.53 -9.21
CA PRO A 131 9.84 -2.09 -10.58
C PRO A 131 10.66 -2.96 -11.52
N THR A 132 10.11 -3.24 -12.71
CA THR A 132 10.78 -3.97 -13.79
C THR A 132 10.91 -3.14 -15.06
N GLY A 133 10.20 -2.01 -15.14
CA GLY A 133 10.20 -1.12 -16.28
C GLY A 133 9.18 0.02 -16.12
N GLY A 134 8.91 0.70 -17.21
CA GLY A 134 7.99 1.83 -17.22
C GLY A 134 8.67 3.15 -16.85
N THR A 135 7.87 4.21 -16.83
CA THR A 135 8.30 5.55 -16.41
C THR A 135 7.44 5.96 -15.22
N LEU A 136 8.07 6.47 -14.17
CA LEU A 136 7.36 6.93 -12.98
C LEU A 136 6.55 8.20 -13.32
N GLN A 137 5.37 7.99 -13.85
CA GLN A 137 4.40 9.01 -14.24
C GLN A 137 3.01 8.38 -14.24
N PRO A 138 2.06 8.87 -13.42
CA PRO A 138 0.71 8.34 -13.37
C PRO A 138 0.04 8.34 -14.74
N LEU A 139 -0.65 7.26 -15.08
CA LEU A 139 -1.50 7.18 -16.27
C LEU A 139 -2.91 7.68 -15.97
N ASP A 140 -3.42 7.40 -14.77
CA ASP A 140 -4.68 7.98 -14.28
C ASP A 140 -4.45 9.35 -13.63
N THR A 141 -4.31 10.36 -14.46
CA THR A 141 -4.11 11.77 -14.00
C THR A 141 -5.37 12.41 -13.41
N LYS A 142 -6.51 11.72 -13.41
CA LYS A 142 -7.74 12.20 -12.74
C LYS A 142 -7.71 11.85 -11.25
N GLU A 143 -7.19 10.68 -10.92
CA GLU A 143 -7.09 10.21 -9.54
C GLU A 143 -5.76 10.58 -8.89
N ILE A 144 -4.67 10.59 -9.65
CA ILE A 144 -3.31 10.77 -9.13
C ILE A 144 -2.70 12.06 -9.65
N VAL A 145 -2.34 12.95 -8.73
CA VAL A 145 -1.67 14.23 -9.05
C VAL A 145 -0.18 14.01 -9.27
N GLU A 146 0.43 13.17 -8.44
CA GLU A 146 1.86 12.93 -8.45
C GLU A 146 2.18 11.51 -8.00
N ALA A 147 3.17 10.90 -8.66
CA ALA A 147 3.86 9.71 -8.19
C ALA A 147 5.34 10.03 -8.10
N ARG A 148 5.97 9.73 -6.96
CA ARG A 148 7.39 9.97 -6.74
C ARG A 148 8.03 8.88 -5.89
N LYS A 149 9.35 8.87 -5.87
CA LYS A 149 10.12 8.08 -4.91
C LYS A 149 10.19 8.82 -3.57
N ALA A 150 10.13 8.08 -2.49
CA ALA A 150 10.33 8.57 -1.13
C ALA A 150 11.27 7.65 -0.38
N THR A 151 12.12 8.22 0.44
CA THR A 151 12.97 7.46 1.36
C THR A 151 12.16 6.91 2.53
N VAL A 152 12.67 5.88 3.20
CA VAL A 152 12.10 5.37 4.45
C VAL A 152 11.92 6.50 5.48
N ALA A 153 12.92 7.39 5.60
CA ALA A 153 12.86 8.51 6.52
C ALA A 153 11.72 9.50 6.21
N GLU A 154 11.43 9.73 4.92
CA GLU A 154 10.29 10.57 4.53
C GLU A 154 8.95 9.89 4.88
N ILE A 155 8.82 8.58 4.63
CA ILE A 155 7.59 7.83 4.89
C ILE A 155 7.29 7.77 6.38
N THR A 156 8.30 7.48 7.21
CA THR A 156 8.14 7.36 8.67
C THR A 156 8.15 8.70 9.40
N GLY A 157 8.56 9.78 8.75
CA GLY A 157 8.60 11.14 9.26
C GLY A 157 7.58 12.07 8.58
N PRO A 158 8.02 13.00 7.71
CA PRO A 158 7.16 14.09 7.23
C PRO A 158 5.91 13.64 6.46
N ILE A 159 5.97 12.54 5.70
CA ILE A 159 4.78 12.01 5.01
C ILE A 159 3.76 11.48 6.02
N ARG A 160 4.23 10.67 6.99
CA ARG A 160 3.38 10.17 8.07
C ARG A 160 2.75 11.30 8.88
N GLU A 161 3.53 12.31 9.21
CA GLU A 161 3.05 13.49 9.94
C GLU A 161 1.96 14.24 9.15
N ALA A 162 2.14 14.46 7.85
CA ALA A 162 1.16 15.10 6.98
C ALA A 162 -0.15 14.30 6.89
N LEU A 163 -0.06 12.96 6.77
CA LEU A 163 -1.23 12.08 6.74
C LEU A 163 -2.02 12.16 8.05
N ILE A 164 -1.35 12.10 9.20
CA ILE A 164 -1.98 12.17 10.53
C ILE A 164 -2.53 13.57 10.81
N ALA A 165 -1.79 14.62 10.49
CA ALA A 165 -2.20 16.01 10.70
C ALA A 165 -3.44 16.40 9.88
N SER A 166 -3.77 15.63 8.84
CA SER A 166 -5.02 15.79 8.09
C SER A 166 -6.27 15.66 8.94
N GLY A 167 -6.19 14.95 10.07
CA GLY A 167 -7.34 14.60 10.91
C GLY A 167 -8.32 13.62 10.23
N LEU A 168 -7.94 13.06 9.08
CA LEU A 168 -8.77 12.12 8.32
C LEU A 168 -8.43 10.68 8.70
N PRO A 169 -9.33 9.91 9.35
CA PRO A 169 -9.07 8.53 9.76
C PRO A 169 -8.59 7.63 8.63
N GLY A 170 -9.13 7.82 7.41
CA GLY A 170 -8.66 7.08 6.24
C GLY A 170 -7.19 7.33 5.89
N LEU A 171 -6.67 8.54 6.08
CA LEU A 171 -5.25 8.85 5.88
C LEU A 171 -4.40 8.39 7.07
N THR A 172 -4.91 8.47 8.30
CA THR A 172 -4.26 7.88 9.48
C THR A 172 -4.07 6.37 9.29
N TYR A 173 -5.10 5.68 8.80
CA TYR A 173 -5.02 4.26 8.45
C TYR A 173 -3.90 3.97 7.44
N ARG A 174 -3.78 4.78 6.38
CA ARG A 174 -2.71 4.63 5.38
C ARG A 174 -1.32 4.85 6.00
N ALA A 175 -1.18 5.86 6.85
CA ALA A 175 0.07 6.13 7.57
C ALA A 175 0.51 4.95 8.46
N GLU A 176 -0.44 4.27 9.11
CA GLU A 176 -0.15 3.09 9.92
C GLU A 176 0.27 1.89 9.06
N LEU A 177 -0.42 1.64 7.95
CA LEU A 177 -0.07 0.56 7.03
C LEU A 177 1.32 0.74 6.42
N ASP A 178 1.59 1.94 5.90
CA ASP A 178 2.88 2.26 5.28
C ASP A 178 4.03 2.12 6.29
N GLY A 179 3.82 2.60 7.52
CA GLY A 179 4.80 2.47 8.60
C GLY A 179 5.10 1.01 8.94
N LEU A 180 4.06 0.20 9.15
CA LEU A 180 4.23 -1.23 9.46
C LEU A 180 4.87 -2.01 8.29
N ALA A 181 4.49 -1.70 7.06
CA ALA A 181 5.10 -2.35 5.89
C ALA A 181 6.59 -2.04 5.79
N VAL A 182 6.99 -0.80 6.04
CA VAL A 182 8.40 -0.39 6.10
C VAL A 182 9.15 -1.15 7.21
N GLU A 183 8.58 -1.26 8.41
CA GLU A 183 9.19 -2.01 9.51
C GLU A 183 9.44 -3.48 9.13
N LEU A 184 8.47 -4.13 8.48
CA LEU A 184 8.59 -5.51 8.03
C LEU A 184 9.69 -5.68 6.98
N ILE A 185 9.79 -4.77 6.01
CA ILE A 185 10.82 -4.79 4.97
C ILE A 185 12.22 -4.58 5.56
N LEU A 186 12.35 -3.73 6.57
CA LEU A 186 13.64 -3.47 7.24
C LEU A 186 14.09 -4.59 8.18
N SER A 187 13.15 -5.34 8.73
CA SER A 187 13.45 -6.43 9.68
C SER A 187 13.97 -7.71 9.01
N GLU A 188 13.97 -7.79 7.68
CA GLU A 188 14.46 -8.97 6.96
C GLU A 188 15.97 -9.08 7.01
N PRO A 189 16.54 -10.30 7.28
CA PRO A 189 17.97 -10.55 7.34
C PRO A 189 18.62 -10.57 5.95
N GLY A 190 18.61 -9.47 5.25
CA GLY A 190 19.21 -9.26 3.93
C GLY A 190 19.57 -7.81 3.68
N GLY A 191 19.23 -6.91 4.61
CA GLY A 191 19.38 -5.45 4.48
C GLY A 191 20.71 -4.87 4.95
N VAL A 192 21.64 -5.66 5.48
CA VAL A 192 22.96 -5.17 5.91
C VAL A 192 24.02 -5.69 4.94
N SER A 193 24.35 -4.88 3.93
CA SER A 193 25.56 -5.07 3.14
C SER A 193 26.76 -5.07 4.09
N SER A 194 27.39 -6.22 4.25
CA SER A 194 28.66 -6.37 4.96
C SER A 194 29.72 -5.53 4.21
N ARG A 195 29.91 -4.29 4.64
CA ARG A 195 31.16 -3.59 4.34
C ARG A 195 32.28 -4.35 5.05
N THR A 196 32.91 -5.26 4.34
CA THR A 196 34.17 -5.85 4.73
C THR A 196 35.17 -4.72 4.93
N MET A 197 35.46 -4.43 6.20
CA MET A 197 36.57 -3.58 6.61
C MET A 197 37.85 -4.34 6.31
N MET A 198 38.45 -4.08 5.14
CA MET A 198 39.85 -4.47 4.90
C MET A 198 40.73 -3.64 5.82
N MET A 199 41.16 -4.24 6.91
CA MET A 199 42.30 -3.76 7.68
C MET A 199 43.54 -4.11 6.87
N SER A 200 44.11 -3.09 6.21
CA SER A 200 45.49 -3.18 5.72
C SER A 200 46.41 -3.05 6.93
N GLY A 201 46.98 -4.17 7.35
CA GLY A 201 48.16 -4.19 8.19
C GLY A 201 49.39 -4.00 7.32
N GLY A 202 50.27 -3.11 7.71
CA GLY A 202 51.61 -2.89 7.24
C GLY A 202 52.39 -2.20 8.31
#